data_ee29d70f0ee2b4400cb76c3f585d1253
#
_entry.id   ee29d70f0ee2b4400cb76c3f585d1253
#
_cell.length_a   1.000
_cell.length_b   1.000
_cell.length_c   1.000
_cell.angle_alpha   90.00
_cell.angle_beta   90.00
_cell.angle_gamma   90.00
#
_symmetry.space_group_name_H-M   'P 1'
#
loop_
_entity.id
_entity.type
_entity.pdbx_description
1 polymer ?
#
loop_
_entity_poly.entity_id
_entity_poly.type
_entity_poly.pdbx_seq_one_letter_code
_entity_poly.pdbx_strand_id
1 'polypeptide(L)'
;HVAQKIHSYKTNKDLPAVPGVKNIIAVASGKGGVGKSTTAVNLALALHAEGARVGILDADIYGPSIGMMLGVPEGKRPDVRENKYFVPMLAHGLQANSMAFVTTDKTPMVWRGPMVSGAVMQLLQQTLWDELDYLIIDMPPGTGDIQLTLAQKVPVTGAVIVTTPQDIALLDGKKGIEMFRKVDIPVLGVVE
;
A
#
# COMPACT_ATOMS: atom_id res chain seq x y z
N HIS A 1 10.27 27.92 2.97
CA HIS A 1 9.94 26.53 3.28
C HIS A 1 10.82 26.08 4.44
N VAL A 2 10.24 25.89 5.59
CA VAL A 2 10.90 25.20 6.68
C VAL A 2 10.78 23.72 6.35
N ALA A 3 11.89 23.09 5.97
CA ALA A 3 11.92 21.65 5.75
C ALA A 3 11.66 20.96 7.10
N GLN A 4 10.44 20.52 7.29
CA GLN A 4 10.04 19.81 8.49
C GLN A 4 10.64 18.40 8.43
N LYS A 5 11.45 18.07 9.43
CA LYS A 5 12.06 16.73 9.52
C LYS A 5 10.95 15.71 9.83
N ILE A 6 10.71 14.81 8.91
CA ILE A 6 9.72 13.75 9.08
C ILE A 6 10.32 12.65 9.96
N HIS A 7 9.62 12.35 11.05
CA HIS A 7 10.02 11.33 12.00
C HIS A 7 9.41 9.97 11.68
N SER A 8 10.10 8.92 12.09
CA SER A 8 9.53 7.58 12.11
C SER A 8 8.65 7.42 13.35
N TYR A 9 7.41 7.05 13.15
CA TYR A 9 6.46 6.77 14.22
C TYR A 9 6.50 5.29 14.59
N LYS A 10 6.51 5.01 15.88
CA LYS A 10 6.47 3.63 16.36
C LYS A 10 5.12 3.00 16.03
N THR A 11 5.15 1.77 15.57
CA THR A 11 3.96 0.94 15.45
C THR A 11 3.77 0.14 16.75
N ASN A 12 2.53 -0.17 17.11
CA ASN A 12 2.23 -1.02 18.27
C ASN A 12 2.53 -2.51 18.03
N LYS A 13 3.23 -2.81 16.94
CA LYS A 13 3.53 -4.18 16.53
C LYS A 13 5.02 -4.46 16.69
N ASP A 14 5.34 -5.59 17.29
CA ASP A 14 6.70 -6.13 17.33
C ASP A 14 7.02 -6.83 15.99
N LEU A 15 6.95 -6.06 14.91
CA LEU A 15 7.23 -6.50 13.56
C LEU A 15 8.54 -5.90 13.04
N PRO A 16 9.28 -6.65 12.19
CA PRO A 16 10.48 -6.12 11.56
C PRO A 16 10.18 -4.86 10.77
N ALA A 17 11.02 -3.84 10.93
CA ALA A 17 10.93 -2.64 10.11
C ALA A 17 11.21 -2.95 8.64
N VAL A 18 10.55 -2.21 7.74
CA VAL A 18 10.83 -2.29 6.30
C VAL A 18 12.06 -1.43 6.00
N PRO A 19 13.13 -2.02 5.43
CA PRO A 19 14.34 -1.27 5.12
C PRO A 19 14.08 -0.09 4.19
N GLY A 20 14.63 1.07 4.53
CA GLY A 20 14.51 2.28 3.73
C GLY A 20 13.17 3.01 3.82
N VAL A 21 12.30 2.66 4.76
CA VAL A 21 10.97 3.25 4.94
C VAL A 21 10.77 3.69 6.39
N LYS A 22 10.41 4.96 6.59
CA LYS A 22 10.12 5.50 7.94
C LYS A 22 8.69 5.17 8.39
N ASN A 23 7.72 5.41 7.53
CA ASN A 23 6.29 5.26 7.85
C ASN A 23 5.56 4.57 6.72
N ILE A 24 4.62 3.70 7.08
CA ILE A 24 3.74 3.00 6.13
C ILE A 24 2.31 3.43 6.38
N ILE A 25 1.64 3.91 5.33
CA ILE A 25 0.24 4.29 5.37
C ILE A 25 -0.54 3.33 4.46
N ALA A 26 -1.49 2.61 5.04
CA ALA A 26 -2.40 1.75 4.29
C ALA A 26 -3.59 2.57 3.79
N VAL A 27 -3.93 2.42 2.52
CA VAL A 27 -5.17 2.95 1.94
C VAL A 27 -6.09 1.77 1.66
N ALA A 28 -7.23 1.77 2.30
CA ALA A 28 -8.17 0.64 2.31
C ALA A 28 -9.59 1.10 2.02
N SER A 29 -10.42 0.17 1.60
CA SER A 29 -11.86 0.38 1.43
C SER A 29 -12.63 -0.85 1.83
N GLY A 30 -13.88 -0.67 2.26
CA GLY A 30 -14.76 -1.80 2.61
C GLY A 30 -15.26 -2.57 1.39
N LYS A 31 -15.22 -1.97 0.21
CA LYS A 31 -15.59 -2.59 -1.08
C LYS A 31 -14.81 -2.00 -2.24
N GLY A 32 -14.86 -2.65 -3.40
CA GLY A 32 -14.28 -2.14 -4.64
C GLY A 32 -15.09 -1.01 -5.28
N GLY A 33 -14.47 -0.28 -6.21
CA GLY A 33 -15.13 0.74 -7.02
C GLY A 33 -15.45 2.05 -6.31
N VAL A 34 -14.80 2.36 -5.18
CA VAL A 34 -15.02 3.60 -4.41
C VAL A 34 -13.95 4.67 -4.61
N GLY A 35 -12.97 4.42 -5.49
CA GLY A 35 -11.87 5.36 -5.75
C GLY A 35 -10.66 5.17 -4.84
N LYS A 36 -10.48 4.01 -4.24
CA LYS A 36 -9.36 3.68 -3.34
C LYS A 36 -8.00 3.91 -3.99
N SER A 37 -7.76 3.31 -5.15
CA SER A 37 -6.46 3.41 -5.83
C SER A 37 -6.16 4.82 -6.32
N THR A 38 -7.16 5.54 -6.79
CA THR A 38 -7.05 6.97 -7.14
C THR A 38 -6.66 7.80 -5.92
N THR A 39 -7.30 7.54 -4.79
CA THR A 39 -6.95 8.21 -3.51
C THR A 39 -5.53 7.89 -3.08
N ALA A 40 -5.10 6.62 -3.21
CA ALA A 40 -3.74 6.21 -2.87
C ALA A 40 -2.68 6.97 -3.71
N VAL A 41 -2.88 7.05 -5.02
CA VAL A 41 -2.00 7.80 -5.92
C VAL A 41 -1.99 9.28 -5.60
N ASN A 42 -3.16 9.88 -5.41
CA ASN A 42 -3.27 11.30 -5.09
C ASN A 42 -2.65 11.65 -3.73
N LEU A 43 -2.82 10.80 -2.73
CA LEU A 43 -2.16 10.98 -1.43
C LEU A 43 -0.63 10.92 -1.57
N ALA A 44 -0.12 9.95 -2.31
CA ALA A 44 1.31 9.83 -2.55
C ALA A 44 1.88 11.07 -3.28
N LEU A 45 1.21 11.53 -4.32
CA LEU A 45 1.61 12.73 -5.07
C LEU A 45 1.51 14.00 -4.23
N ALA A 46 0.48 14.13 -3.40
CA ALA A 46 0.33 15.28 -2.51
C ALA A 46 1.45 15.34 -1.46
N LEU A 47 1.78 14.23 -0.84
CA LEU A 47 2.90 14.15 0.11
C LEU A 47 4.24 14.46 -0.59
N HIS A 48 4.43 13.97 -1.82
CA HIS A 48 5.61 14.31 -2.61
C HIS A 48 5.68 15.81 -2.91
N ALA A 49 4.56 16.43 -3.28
CA ALA A 49 4.48 17.88 -3.54
C ALA A 49 4.84 18.72 -2.31
N GLU A 50 4.56 18.23 -1.11
CA GLU A 50 4.95 18.86 0.17
C GLU A 50 6.44 18.64 0.54
N GLY A 51 7.19 17.93 -0.29
CA GLY A 51 8.63 17.72 -0.13
C GLY A 51 9.02 16.40 0.53
N ALA A 52 8.08 15.50 0.80
CA ALA A 52 8.40 14.17 1.33
C ALA A 52 8.93 13.24 0.24
N ARG A 53 9.76 12.28 0.64
CA ARG A 53 10.17 11.16 -0.20
C ARG A 53 9.13 10.06 -0.06
N VAL A 54 8.45 9.74 -1.14
CA VAL A 54 7.27 8.89 -1.12
C VAL A 54 7.39 7.73 -2.12
N GLY A 55 6.98 6.56 -1.66
CA GLY A 55 6.79 5.38 -2.50
C GLY A 55 5.34 4.90 -2.45
N ILE A 56 4.99 4.05 -3.38
CA ILE A 56 3.69 3.41 -3.46
C ILE A 56 3.85 1.93 -3.82
N LEU A 57 3.17 1.07 -3.07
CA LEU A 57 3.08 -0.35 -3.35
C LEU A 57 1.63 -0.73 -3.64
N ASP A 58 1.40 -1.25 -4.84
CA ASP A 58 0.10 -1.82 -5.21
C ASP A 58 0.01 -3.26 -4.71
N ALA A 59 -0.75 -3.45 -3.64
CA ALA A 59 -1.06 -4.76 -3.08
C ALA A 59 -2.46 -5.27 -3.47
N ASP A 60 -3.17 -4.56 -4.34
CA ASP A 60 -4.47 -4.97 -4.87
C ASP A 60 -4.29 -6.05 -5.95
N ILE A 61 -4.24 -7.30 -5.51
CA ILE A 61 -3.98 -8.45 -6.38
C ILE A 61 -5.10 -8.76 -7.39
N TYR A 62 -6.32 -8.36 -7.10
CA TYR A 62 -7.48 -8.62 -7.96
C TYR A 62 -7.73 -7.52 -8.99
N GLY A 63 -7.22 -6.32 -8.76
CA GLY A 63 -7.39 -5.18 -9.66
C GLY A 63 -6.19 -4.24 -9.57
N PRO A 64 -4.95 -4.71 -9.87
CA PRO A 64 -3.79 -3.84 -9.81
C PRO A 64 -3.91 -2.72 -10.84
N SER A 65 -3.84 -1.48 -10.39
CA SER A 65 -4.10 -0.30 -11.22
C SER A 65 -3.07 0.82 -11.09
N ILE A 66 -2.22 0.76 -10.07
CA ILE A 66 -1.25 1.82 -9.79
C ILE A 66 -0.26 2.01 -10.94
N GLY A 67 0.23 0.93 -11.54
CA GLY A 67 1.14 1.02 -12.69
C GLY A 67 0.50 1.78 -13.85
N MET A 68 -0.74 1.48 -14.18
CA MET A 68 -1.48 2.17 -15.23
C MET A 68 -1.71 3.65 -14.87
N MET A 69 -2.10 3.94 -13.64
CA MET A 69 -2.33 5.33 -13.17
C MET A 69 -1.05 6.17 -13.21
N LEU A 70 0.11 5.56 -12.97
CA LEU A 70 1.41 6.23 -13.04
C LEU A 70 2.00 6.28 -14.45
N GLY A 71 1.31 5.71 -15.44
CA GLY A 71 1.79 5.68 -16.81
C GLY A 71 2.93 4.69 -17.07
N VAL A 72 3.07 3.67 -16.23
CA VAL A 72 4.04 2.59 -16.46
C VAL A 72 3.56 1.75 -17.63
N PRO A 73 4.40 1.52 -18.67
CA PRO A 73 4.01 0.72 -19.82
C PRO A 73 3.59 -0.70 -19.42
N GLU A 74 2.57 -1.22 -20.08
CA GLU A 74 2.12 -2.59 -19.88
C GLU A 74 3.28 -3.57 -20.14
N GLY A 75 3.39 -4.59 -19.30
CA GLY A 75 4.44 -5.60 -19.39
C GLY A 75 5.82 -5.16 -18.88
N LYS A 76 6.00 -3.89 -18.50
CA LYS A 76 7.24 -3.45 -17.87
C LYS A 76 7.40 -4.09 -16.49
N ARG A 77 8.58 -4.60 -16.23
CA ARG A 77 8.92 -5.22 -14.94
C ARG A 77 10.05 -4.46 -14.27
N PRO A 78 10.12 -4.48 -12.93
CA PRO A 78 11.24 -3.88 -12.21
C PRO A 78 12.54 -4.63 -12.52
N ASP A 79 13.65 -3.90 -12.53
CA ASP A 79 14.97 -4.49 -12.56
C ASP A 79 15.23 -5.26 -11.28
N VAL A 80 16.00 -6.33 -11.37
CA VAL A 80 16.37 -7.17 -10.24
C VAL A 80 17.88 -7.11 -10.02
N ARG A 81 18.31 -6.81 -8.81
CA ARG A 81 19.72 -6.85 -8.40
C ARG A 81 20.00 -8.10 -7.57
N GLU A 82 21.17 -8.71 -7.78
CA GLU A 82 21.65 -9.89 -7.06
C GLU A 82 20.65 -11.06 -7.09
N ASN A 83 19.85 -11.16 -8.14
CA ASN A 83 18.78 -12.15 -8.30
C ASN A 83 17.76 -12.19 -7.14
N LYS A 84 17.69 -11.14 -6.35
CA LYS A 84 16.88 -11.10 -5.14
C LYS A 84 16.12 -9.79 -4.94
N TYR A 85 16.74 -8.65 -5.23
CA TYR A 85 16.19 -7.35 -4.88
C TYR A 85 15.55 -6.67 -6.08
N PHE A 86 14.36 -6.11 -5.89
CA PHE A 86 13.67 -5.30 -6.89
C PHE A 86 14.11 -3.85 -6.80
N VAL A 87 14.47 -3.27 -7.93
CA VAL A 87 14.68 -1.83 -8.04
C VAL A 87 13.33 -1.17 -8.26
N PRO A 88 12.87 -0.25 -7.39
CA PRO A 88 11.58 0.37 -7.57
C PRO A 88 11.53 1.16 -8.88
N MET A 89 10.37 1.16 -9.54
CA MET A 89 10.14 1.99 -10.70
C MET A 89 9.98 3.44 -10.27
N LEU A 90 10.52 4.36 -11.05
CA LEU A 90 10.39 5.80 -10.80
C LEU A 90 9.32 6.37 -11.73
N ALA A 91 8.30 6.98 -11.17
CA ALA A 91 7.24 7.64 -11.90
C ALA A 91 6.72 8.85 -11.12
N HIS A 92 6.67 10.01 -11.76
CA HIS A 92 6.20 11.27 -11.16
C HIS A 92 6.86 11.63 -9.82
N GLY A 93 8.13 11.27 -9.64
CA GLY A 93 8.86 11.47 -8.38
C GLY A 93 8.58 10.43 -7.29
N LEU A 94 7.74 9.45 -7.56
CA LEU A 94 7.45 8.34 -6.65
C LEU A 94 8.30 7.12 -6.97
N GLN A 95 8.64 6.36 -5.93
CA GLN A 95 9.18 5.01 -6.06
C GLN A 95 8.02 4.01 -6.01
N ALA A 96 7.87 3.18 -7.03
CA ALA A 96 6.71 2.30 -7.16
C ALA A 96 7.10 0.84 -7.34
N ASN A 97 6.35 -0.05 -6.74
CA ASN A 97 6.32 -1.47 -7.06
C ASN A 97 4.88 -1.98 -6.98
N SER A 98 4.63 -3.13 -7.54
CA SER A 98 3.29 -3.69 -7.62
C SER A 98 3.32 -5.21 -7.65
N MET A 99 2.30 -5.82 -7.09
CA MET A 99 2.02 -7.24 -7.28
C MET A 99 1.90 -7.60 -8.76
N ALA A 100 1.37 -6.70 -9.59
CA ALA A 100 1.25 -6.90 -11.04
C ALA A 100 2.62 -7.03 -11.74
N PHE A 101 3.66 -6.39 -11.22
CA PHE A 101 4.99 -6.44 -11.85
C PHE A 101 5.75 -7.74 -11.57
N VAL A 102 5.36 -8.48 -10.55
CA VAL A 102 6.03 -9.72 -10.12
C VAL A 102 5.19 -10.98 -10.35
N THR A 103 3.92 -10.83 -10.68
CA THR A 103 3.05 -11.95 -11.05
C THR A 103 3.30 -12.40 -12.50
N THR A 104 3.19 -13.70 -12.74
CA THR A 104 3.36 -14.29 -14.07
C THR A 104 2.12 -15.09 -14.45
N ASP A 105 2.04 -15.54 -15.69
CA ASP A 105 0.95 -16.43 -16.16
C ASP A 105 0.85 -17.74 -15.38
N LYS A 106 1.91 -18.10 -14.65
CA LYS A 106 1.95 -19.26 -13.76
C LYS A 106 1.48 -18.95 -12.33
N THR A 107 1.07 -17.70 -12.07
CA THR A 107 0.60 -17.29 -10.75
C THR A 107 -0.72 -17.99 -10.45
N PRO A 108 -0.94 -18.50 -9.22
CA PRO A 108 -2.19 -19.16 -8.86
C PRO A 108 -3.39 -18.26 -9.08
N MET A 109 -4.47 -18.79 -9.68
CA MET A 109 -5.71 -18.03 -9.88
C MET A 109 -6.48 -17.76 -8.58
N VAL A 110 -6.19 -18.53 -7.53
CA VAL A 110 -6.83 -18.37 -6.22
C VAL A 110 -5.77 -17.97 -5.21
N TRP A 111 -5.91 -16.76 -4.68
CA TRP A 111 -5.08 -16.25 -3.60
C TRP A 111 -5.75 -16.48 -2.24
N ARG A 112 -4.98 -17.03 -1.30
CA ARG A 112 -5.39 -17.13 0.12
C ARG A 112 -4.60 -16.13 0.95
N GLY A 113 -5.14 -15.74 2.11
CA GLY A 113 -4.54 -14.74 2.99
C GLY A 113 -3.03 -14.93 3.25
N PRO A 114 -2.57 -16.13 3.66
CA PRO A 114 -1.14 -16.37 3.88
C PRO A 114 -0.27 -16.21 2.64
N MET A 115 -0.76 -16.58 1.46
CA MET A 115 -0.03 -16.44 0.20
C MET A 115 0.12 -14.96 -0.19
N VAL A 116 -0.96 -14.19 -0.08
CA VAL A 116 -0.95 -12.75 -0.38
C VAL A 116 -0.03 -12.03 0.58
N SER A 117 -0.15 -12.29 1.88
CA SER A 117 0.69 -11.64 2.88
C SER A 117 2.17 -11.99 2.68
N GLY A 118 2.49 -13.22 2.33
CA GLY A 118 3.85 -13.64 2.01
C GLY A 118 4.42 -12.88 0.81
N ALA A 119 3.67 -12.78 -0.28
CA ALA A 119 4.09 -12.08 -1.48
C ALA A 119 4.25 -10.57 -1.24
N VAL A 120 3.31 -9.93 -0.53
CA VAL A 120 3.40 -8.52 -0.18
C VAL A 120 4.59 -8.25 0.74
N MET A 121 4.82 -9.09 1.75
CA MET A 121 5.97 -8.98 2.64
C MET A 121 7.29 -9.15 1.88
N GLN A 122 7.34 -10.05 0.90
CA GLN A 122 8.51 -10.20 0.05
C GLN A 122 8.79 -8.92 -0.75
N LEU A 123 7.78 -8.32 -1.35
CA LEU A 123 7.92 -7.05 -2.06
C LEU A 123 8.35 -5.91 -1.13
N LEU A 124 7.80 -5.83 0.06
CA LEU A 124 8.19 -4.83 1.05
C LEU A 124 9.65 -4.95 1.46
N GLN A 125 10.10 -6.17 1.76
CA GLN A 125 11.43 -6.43 2.27
C GLN A 125 12.51 -6.47 1.18
N GLN A 126 12.16 -6.87 -0.04
CA GLN A 126 13.10 -7.05 -1.14
C GLN A 126 13.10 -5.90 -2.16
N THR A 127 12.24 -4.93 -2.03
CA THR A 127 12.32 -3.70 -2.83
C THR A 127 13.34 -2.75 -2.19
N LEU A 128 14.25 -2.26 -3.00
CA LEU A 128 15.30 -1.32 -2.58
C LEU A 128 14.72 0.09 -2.46
N TRP A 129 13.84 0.30 -1.49
CA TRP A 129 13.31 1.62 -1.18
C TRP A 129 14.43 2.56 -0.75
N ASP A 130 14.51 3.74 -1.34
CA ASP A 130 15.56 4.71 -1.09
C ASP A 130 15.08 5.82 -0.16
N GLU A 131 15.31 5.62 1.14
CA GLU A 131 15.05 6.59 2.20
C GLU A 131 13.67 7.26 2.11
N LEU A 132 12.62 6.44 2.04
CA LEU A 132 11.24 6.93 2.01
C LEU A 132 10.80 7.47 3.37
N ASP A 133 10.19 8.65 3.35
CA ASP A 133 9.46 9.20 4.48
C ASP A 133 8.13 8.48 4.68
N TYR A 134 7.44 8.19 3.57
CA TYR A 134 6.18 7.46 3.52
C TYR A 134 6.17 6.43 2.40
N LEU A 135 5.68 5.25 2.72
CA LEU A 135 5.26 4.25 1.74
C LEU A 135 3.75 4.09 1.83
N ILE A 136 3.08 4.39 0.74
CA ILE A 136 1.62 4.21 0.62
C ILE A 136 1.38 2.80 0.10
N ILE A 137 0.57 2.02 0.81
CA ILE A 137 0.15 0.69 0.37
C ILE A 137 -1.31 0.76 -0.06
N ASP A 138 -1.55 0.47 -1.34
CA ASP A 138 -2.89 0.30 -1.89
C ASP A 138 -3.37 -1.12 -1.60
N MET A 139 -4.24 -1.25 -0.59
CA MET A 139 -4.73 -2.52 -0.08
C MET A 139 -5.74 -3.16 -1.03
N PRO A 140 -5.90 -4.49 -1.04
CA PRO A 140 -7.04 -5.13 -1.67
C PRO A 140 -8.35 -4.59 -1.06
N PRO A 141 -9.40 -4.35 -1.86
CA PRO A 141 -10.68 -3.89 -1.34
C PRO A 141 -11.35 -4.95 -0.46
N GLY A 142 -12.07 -4.49 0.56
CA GLY A 142 -12.80 -5.36 1.48
C GLY A 142 -12.18 -5.45 2.87
N THR A 143 -12.84 -6.22 3.72
CA THR A 143 -12.49 -6.43 5.14
C THR A 143 -12.39 -7.92 5.51
N GLY A 144 -12.14 -8.77 4.53
CA GLY A 144 -12.05 -10.21 4.69
C GLY A 144 -10.70 -10.68 5.24
N ASP A 145 -10.46 -11.97 5.11
CA ASP A 145 -9.28 -12.64 5.66
C ASP A 145 -7.96 -12.12 5.09
N ILE A 146 -7.90 -11.88 3.77
CA ILE A 146 -6.71 -11.35 3.10
C ILE A 146 -6.34 -9.98 3.67
N GLN A 147 -7.30 -9.08 3.78
CA GLN A 147 -7.11 -7.72 4.26
C GLN A 147 -6.70 -7.71 5.73
N LEU A 148 -7.35 -8.50 6.56
CA LEU A 148 -7.00 -8.64 7.98
C LEU A 148 -5.59 -9.20 8.15
N THR A 149 -5.22 -10.22 7.39
CA THR A 149 -3.90 -10.82 7.44
C THR A 149 -2.81 -9.82 7.04
N LEU A 150 -3.03 -9.04 5.98
CA LEU A 150 -2.12 -7.96 5.59
C LEU A 150 -1.99 -6.90 6.70
N ALA A 151 -3.09 -6.46 7.26
CA ALA A 151 -3.09 -5.49 8.37
C ALA A 151 -2.32 -5.99 9.59
N GLN A 152 -2.34 -7.29 9.86
CA GLN A 152 -1.59 -7.91 10.96
C GLN A 152 -0.10 -8.06 10.67
N LYS A 153 0.28 -8.34 9.44
CA LYS A 153 1.67 -8.69 9.05
C LYS A 153 2.51 -7.49 8.64
N VAL A 154 1.89 -6.48 8.05
CA VAL A 154 2.59 -5.26 7.62
C VAL A 154 2.73 -4.30 8.79
N PRO A 155 3.92 -3.70 9.04
CA PRO A 155 4.12 -2.72 10.11
C PRO A 155 3.51 -1.36 9.74
N VAL A 156 2.19 -1.28 9.67
CA VAL A 156 1.44 -0.09 9.28
C VAL A 156 1.47 0.95 10.39
N THR A 157 1.83 2.17 10.06
CA THR A 157 1.83 3.32 10.96
C THR A 157 0.42 3.89 11.16
N GLY A 158 -0.36 3.93 10.09
CA GLY A 158 -1.73 4.41 10.10
C GLY A 158 -2.48 4.03 8.83
N ALA A 159 -3.79 4.16 8.85
CA ALA A 159 -4.66 3.80 7.74
C ALA A 159 -5.58 4.95 7.32
N VAL A 160 -5.86 5.03 6.03
CA VAL A 160 -6.87 5.89 5.43
C VAL A 160 -7.95 5.00 4.82
N ILE A 161 -9.20 5.28 5.15
CA ILE A 161 -10.35 4.54 4.64
C ILE A 161 -11.03 5.37 3.55
N VAL A 162 -11.25 4.76 2.39
CA VAL A 162 -11.97 5.36 1.26
C VAL A 162 -13.36 4.77 1.17
N THR A 163 -14.35 5.63 1.07
CA THR A 163 -15.75 5.27 0.95
C THR A 163 -16.48 6.21 -0.01
N THR A 164 -17.77 6.03 -0.20
CA THR A 164 -18.66 6.93 -0.92
C THR A 164 -19.88 7.22 -0.04
N PRO A 165 -20.64 8.30 -0.30
CA PRO A 165 -21.77 8.67 0.55
C PRO A 165 -22.99 7.75 0.46
N GLN A 166 -22.98 6.71 -0.39
CA GLN A 166 -24.06 5.72 -0.40
C GLN A 166 -24.06 4.87 0.89
N ASP A 167 -25.24 4.56 1.41
CA ASP A 167 -25.40 3.84 2.69
C ASP A 167 -24.64 2.52 2.77
N ILE A 168 -24.63 1.73 1.70
CA ILE A 168 -23.90 0.46 1.64
C ILE A 168 -22.39 0.69 1.75
N ALA A 169 -21.86 1.69 1.06
CA ALA A 169 -20.44 2.02 1.12
C ALA A 169 -20.03 2.55 2.50
N LEU A 170 -20.89 3.34 3.15
CA LEU A 170 -20.65 3.83 4.51
C LEU A 170 -20.59 2.67 5.53
N LEU A 171 -21.47 1.68 5.42
CA LEU A 171 -21.43 0.48 6.27
C LEU A 171 -20.12 -0.30 6.06
N ASP A 172 -19.69 -0.48 4.82
CA ASP A 172 -18.43 -1.13 4.50
C ASP A 172 -17.22 -0.31 4.98
N GLY A 173 -17.29 1.01 4.92
CA GLY A 173 -16.28 1.91 5.50
C GLY A 173 -16.14 1.75 7.01
N LYS A 174 -17.25 1.60 7.74
CA LYS A 174 -17.24 1.31 9.19
C LYS A 174 -16.58 -0.02 9.50
N LYS A 175 -16.82 -1.06 8.71
CA LYS A 175 -16.13 -2.36 8.85
C LYS A 175 -14.62 -2.23 8.65
N GLY A 176 -14.18 -1.41 7.69
CA GLY A 176 -12.77 -1.10 7.49
C GLY A 176 -12.13 -0.44 8.71
N ILE A 177 -12.78 0.55 9.29
CA ILE A 177 -12.33 1.21 10.53
C ILE A 177 -12.20 0.19 11.67
N GLU A 178 -13.21 -0.65 11.86
CA GLU A 178 -13.20 -1.68 12.91
C GLU A 178 -12.08 -2.70 12.71
N MET A 179 -11.82 -3.10 11.47
CA MET A 179 -10.72 -4.01 11.14
C MET A 179 -9.37 -3.47 11.60
N PHE A 180 -9.08 -2.20 11.31
CA PHE A 180 -7.82 -1.59 11.73
C PHE A 180 -7.75 -1.36 13.24
N ARG A 181 -8.86 -1.04 13.88
CA ARG A 181 -8.93 -0.93 15.35
C ARG A 181 -8.62 -2.25 16.06
N LYS A 182 -9.09 -3.36 15.52
CA LYS A 182 -8.81 -4.71 16.08
C LYS A 182 -7.33 -5.08 16.07
N VAL A 183 -6.55 -4.49 15.19
CA VAL A 183 -5.11 -4.74 15.07
C VAL A 183 -4.26 -3.54 15.53
N ASP A 184 -4.87 -2.64 16.28
CA ASP A 184 -4.23 -1.46 16.90
C ASP A 184 -3.54 -0.53 15.89
N ILE A 185 -4.11 -0.39 14.71
CA ILE A 185 -3.66 0.57 13.69
C ILE A 185 -4.57 1.81 13.76
N PRO A 186 -4.01 3.00 14.01
CA PRO A 186 -4.82 4.22 14.01
C PRO A 186 -5.38 4.52 12.62
N VAL A 187 -6.66 4.85 12.57
CA VAL A 187 -7.30 5.38 11.36
C VAL A 187 -7.06 6.88 11.33
N LEU A 188 -6.29 7.33 10.35
CA LEU A 188 -5.87 8.73 10.22
C LEU A 188 -6.99 9.60 9.64
N GLY A 189 -7.86 9.03 8.84
CA GLY A 189 -8.97 9.73 8.21
C GLY A 189 -9.81 8.85 7.32
N VAL A 190 -10.93 9.41 6.90
CA VAL A 190 -11.86 8.84 5.94
C VAL A 190 -11.99 9.80 4.77
N VAL A 191 -11.93 9.27 3.56
CA VAL A 191 -12.10 10.03 2.30
C VAL A 191 -13.37 9.56 1.62
N GLU A 192 -14.24 10.52 1.30
CA GLU A 192 -15.46 10.31 0.51
C GLU A 192 -15.29 10.83 -0.93
#